data_ea92a18336e86e4d823e85ad7076b9aa
#
_entry.id   ea92a18336e86e4d823e85ad7076b9aa
#
_cell.length_a   1.000
_cell.length_b   1.000
_cell.length_c   1.000
_cell.angle_alpha   90.00
_cell.angle_beta   90.00
_cell.angle_gamma   90.00
#
_symmetry.space_group_name_H-M   'P 1'
#
loop_
_entity.id
_entity.type
_entity.pdbx_description
1 polymer ?
#
loop_
_entity_poly.entity_id
_entity_poly.type
_entity_poly.pdbx_seq_one_letter_code
_entity_poly.pdbx_strand_id
1 'polypeptide(L)'
;MKKFLFTIGLLVVSFATLWGQFKYVKVDAPFSMKPIKEFIYPDQDFSIVNYGAVKGREADVSDAIAGAIAACNQAGGGRVVIPEGEWLTGPIHLKSNVNLYLAEGAVLRFMDNPSHYLPAVMTSWEGMECYNYSPLIYAFECKNVAITGTGMLSPKMDCWKKWFARPKAHMDALRKLYTMASKDVPVEKRQMAVGENHLRPHLIHFNRCENVLLDSFKIRESPFWTIHMYMCNGGIVRNLDVKAHGHNNES
;
A
#
# COMPACT_ATOMS: atom_id res chain seq x y z
N MET A 1 -5.57 6.75 70.42
CA MET A 1 -4.57 6.68 69.34
C MET A 1 -5.03 5.68 68.31
N LYS A 2 -5.62 6.13 67.19
CA LYS A 2 -6.05 5.28 66.06
C LYS A 2 -4.93 5.21 65.02
N LYS A 3 -4.38 4.00 64.81
CA LYS A 3 -3.39 3.75 63.75
C LYS A 3 -4.12 3.62 62.40
N PHE A 4 -3.85 4.55 61.48
CA PHE A 4 -4.25 4.41 60.05
C PHE A 4 -3.18 3.58 59.34
N LEU A 5 -3.58 2.38 58.88
CA LEU A 5 -2.78 1.61 57.92
C LEU A 5 -3.11 2.13 56.51
N PHE A 6 -2.10 2.74 55.88
CA PHE A 6 -2.14 3.05 54.44
C PHE A 6 -1.70 1.80 53.67
N THR A 7 -2.63 1.16 52.98
CA THR A 7 -2.32 0.06 52.03
C THR A 7 -2.00 0.71 50.68
N ILE A 8 -0.73 0.73 50.32
CA ILE A 8 -0.29 1.15 48.98
C ILE A 8 -0.56 -0.03 48.02
N GLY A 9 -1.60 0.08 47.21
CA GLY A 9 -1.86 -0.85 46.12
C GLY A 9 -0.86 -0.65 45.00
N LEU A 10 0.03 -1.61 44.80
CA LEU A 10 0.99 -1.64 43.70
C LEU A 10 0.21 -1.98 42.41
N LEU A 11 -0.04 -0.95 41.59
CA LEU A 11 -0.64 -1.15 40.25
C LEU A 11 0.46 -1.71 39.34
N VAL A 12 0.51 -3.03 39.17
CA VAL A 12 1.39 -3.67 38.18
C VAL A 12 0.78 -3.44 36.81
N VAL A 13 1.23 -2.41 36.11
CA VAL A 13 0.94 -2.22 34.69
C VAL A 13 1.77 -3.25 33.91
N SER A 14 1.15 -4.37 33.55
CA SER A 14 1.75 -5.35 32.66
C SER A 14 1.86 -4.71 31.27
N PHE A 15 3.02 -4.18 30.92
CA PHE A 15 3.38 -3.92 29.54
C PHE A 15 3.53 -5.29 28.84
N ALA A 16 2.46 -5.79 28.24
CA ALA A 16 2.58 -6.84 27.25
C ALA A 16 3.37 -6.26 26.07
N THR A 17 4.67 -6.49 26.04
CA THR A 17 5.48 -6.25 24.84
C THR A 17 4.95 -7.18 23.76
N LEU A 18 4.20 -6.62 22.81
CA LEU A 18 3.86 -7.29 21.56
C LEU A 18 5.16 -7.53 20.78
N TRP A 19 5.84 -8.61 21.10
CA TRP A 19 6.89 -9.13 20.25
C TRP A 19 6.20 -9.68 19.01
N GLY A 20 6.29 -8.98 17.89
CA GLY A 20 5.84 -9.48 16.61
C GLY A 20 6.40 -10.88 16.40
N GLN A 21 5.51 -11.86 16.25
CA GLN A 21 5.93 -13.22 15.98
C GLN A 21 6.35 -13.29 14.52
N PHE A 22 7.52 -13.88 14.25
CA PHE A 22 7.97 -14.17 12.91
C PHE A 22 7.98 -15.68 12.71
N LYS A 23 7.52 -16.11 11.55
CA LYS A 23 7.88 -17.43 11.03
C LYS A 23 8.99 -17.28 9.98
N TYR A 24 9.74 -18.35 9.77
CA TYR A 24 10.83 -18.37 8.82
C TYR A 24 10.46 -19.28 7.65
N VAL A 25 10.45 -18.72 6.46
CA VAL A 25 10.18 -19.43 5.22
C VAL A 25 11.51 -19.84 4.59
N LYS A 26 11.70 -21.14 4.38
CA LYS A 26 12.82 -21.66 3.56
C LYS A 26 12.38 -21.65 2.11
N VAL A 27 13.27 -21.20 1.24
CA VAL A 27 13.09 -21.24 -0.21
C VAL A 27 14.05 -22.28 -0.76
N ASP A 28 13.54 -23.19 -1.58
CA ASP A 28 14.37 -24.10 -2.36
C ASP A 28 14.90 -23.33 -3.58
N ALA A 29 16.16 -22.93 -3.50
CA ALA A 29 16.84 -22.13 -4.51
C ALA A 29 18.10 -22.82 -4.97
N PRO A 30 18.56 -22.64 -6.22
CA PRO A 30 19.80 -23.24 -6.73
C PRO A 30 21.07 -22.66 -6.09
N PHE A 31 20.93 -21.85 -5.05
CA PHE A 31 22.02 -21.24 -4.28
C PHE A 31 21.61 -21.15 -2.81
N SER A 32 22.61 -21.00 -1.91
CA SER A 32 22.34 -20.89 -0.48
C SER A 32 21.61 -19.59 -0.14
N MET A 33 20.44 -19.70 0.45
CA MET A 33 19.64 -18.58 0.96
C MET A 33 19.41 -18.70 2.45
N LYS A 34 19.47 -17.58 3.15
CA LYS A 34 18.97 -17.51 4.53
C LYS A 34 17.44 -17.60 4.53
N PRO A 35 16.81 -18.24 5.55
CA PRO A 35 15.37 -18.22 5.68
C PRO A 35 14.84 -16.78 5.74
N ILE A 36 13.73 -16.56 5.06
CA ILE A 36 13.09 -15.24 4.96
C ILE A 36 12.13 -15.09 6.13
N LYS A 37 12.16 -13.94 6.79
CA LYS A 37 11.20 -13.62 7.87
C LYS A 37 9.86 -13.25 7.26
N GLU A 38 8.80 -13.90 7.75
CA GLU A 38 7.41 -13.53 7.48
C GLU A 38 6.75 -13.12 8.79
N PHE A 39 6.22 -11.90 8.84
CA PHE A 39 5.56 -11.37 10.03
C PHE A 39 4.20 -12.06 10.24
N ILE A 40 3.92 -12.46 11.49
CA ILE A 40 2.63 -13.03 11.88
C ILE A 40 1.81 -11.89 12.48
N TYR A 41 0.76 -11.51 11.77
CA TYR A 41 -0.14 -10.44 12.21
C TYR A 41 -0.96 -10.89 13.42
N PRO A 42 -1.27 -9.99 14.36
CA PRO A 42 -2.24 -10.26 15.42
C PRO A 42 -3.57 -10.75 14.84
N ASP A 43 -4.22 -11.69 15.54
CA ASP A 43 -5.53 -12.22 15.14
C ASP A 43 -6.65 -11.23 15.51
N GLN A 44 -6.66 -10.10 14.83
CA GLN A 44 -7.62 -9.00 14.97
C GLN A 44 -8.07 -8.54 13.60
N ASP A 45 -9.39 -8.46 13.41
CA ASP A 45 -9.99 -8.03 12.15
C ASP A 45 -10.68 -6.67 12.29
N PHE A 46 -10.37 -5.80 11.35
CA PHE A 46 -10.93 -4.46 11.20
C PHE A 46 -11.69 -4.39 9.87
N SER A 47 -12.93 -4.86 9.87
CA SER A 47 -13.75 -4.83 8.65
C SER A 47 -14.12 -3.39 8.29
N ILE A 48 -13.93 -2.99 7.04
CA ILE A 48 -14.26 -1.65 6.55
C ILE A 48 -15.73 -1.29 6.75
N VAL A 49 -16.61 -2.28 6.81
CA VAL A 49 -18.05 -2.09 7.07
C VAL A 49 -18.28 -1.46 8.44
N ASN A 50 -17.46 -1.82 9.44
CA ASN A 50 -17.55 -1.26 10.79
C ASN A 50 -17.10 0.21 10.86
N TYR A 51 -16.52 0.72 9.77
CA TYR A 51 -16.07 2.10 9.61
C TYR A 51 -16.92 2.87 8.60
N GLY A 52 -18.08 2.34 8.24
CA GLY A 52 -19.06 3.03 7.41
C GLY A 52 -18.97 2.72 5.91
N ALA A 53 -18.19 1.72 5.50
CA ALA A 53 -18.17 1.33 4.10
C ALA A 53 -19.52 0.77 3.66
N VAL A 54 -20.03 1.28 2.53
CA VAL A 54 -21.25 0.82 1.88
C VAL A 54 -20.87 0.07 0.61
N LYS A 55 -21.36 -1.17 0.50
CA LYS A 55 -21.07 -2.04 -0.66
C LYS A 55 -21.67 -1.43 -1.94
N GLY A 56 -20.88 -1.39 -3.01
CA GLY A 56 -21.34 -0.91 -4.31
C GLY A 56 -20.21 -0.33 -5.17
N ARG A 57 -20.54 -0.04 -6.44
CA ARG A 57 -19.58 0.46 -7.43
C ARG A 57 -19.41 1.97 -7.43
N GLU A 58 -20.27 2.69 -6.74
CA GLU A 58 -20.37 4.16 -6.81
C GLU A 58 -20.03 4.86 -5.49
N ALA A 59 -20.29 4.18 -4.36
CA ALA A 59 -19.98 4.73 -3.05
C ALA A 59 -18.47 4.72 -2.82
N ASP A 60 -17.90 5.89 -2.56
CA ASP A 60 -16.50 6.03 -2.13
C ASP A 60 -16.33 5.50 -0.71
N VAL A 61 -15.47 4.49 -0.56
CA VAL A 61 -15.16 3.89 0.75
C VAL A 61 -13.76 4.25 1.25
N SER A 62 -13.12 5.24 0.66
CA SER A 62 -11.73 5.65 1.00
C SER A 62 -11.59 5.97 2.49
N ASP A 63 -12.51 6.76 3.06
CA ASP A 63 -12.47 7.15 4.47
C ASP A 63 -12.68 5.95 5.40
N ALA A 64 -13.58 5.03 5.03
CA ALA A 64 -13.80 3.82 5.80
C ALA A 64 -12.56 2.91 5.82
N ILE A 65 -11.89 2.75 4.68
CA ILE A 65 -10.62 2.01 4.60
C ILE A 65 -9.54 2.72 5.43
N ALA A 66 -9.40 4.03 5.30
CA ALA A 66 -8.41 4.81 6.06
C ALA A 66 -8.67 4.72 7.58
N GLY A 67 -9.94 4.78 8.00
CA GLY A 67 -10.34 4.60 9.40
C GLY A 67 -10.00 3.22 9.94
N ALA A 68 -10.30 2.16 9.18
CA ALA A 68 -9.94 0.79 9.53
C ALA A 68 -8.42 0.59 9.65
N ILE A 69 -7.63 1.15 8.71
CA ILE A 69 -6.16 1.11 8.74
C ILE A 69 -5.63 1.84 9.98
N ALA A 70 -6.18 3.01 10.30
CA ALA A 70 -5.76 3.77 11.46
C ALA A 70 -6.03 3.02 12.76
N ALA A 71 -7.22 2.45 12.91
CA ALA A 71 -7.61 1.66 14.08
C ALA A 71 -6.74 0.39 14.22
N CYS A 72 -6.53 -0.34 13.13
CA CYS A 72 -5.67 -1.51 13.10
C CYS A 72 -4.23 -1.19 13.54
N ASN A 73 -3.65 -0.13 12.99
CA ASN A 73 -2.31 0.31 13.37
C ASN A 73 -2.23 0.74 14.84
N GLN A 74 -3.23 1.48 15.35
CA GLN A 74 -3.30 1.90 16.76
C GLN A 74 -3.44 0.72 17.73
N ALA A 75 -4.13 -0.34 17.32
CA ALA A 75 -4.25 -1.58 18.09
C ALA A 75 -2.98 -2.47 18.07
N GLY A 76 -1.92 -2.01 17.41
CA GLY A 76 -0.66 -2.77 17.29
C GLY A 76 -0.56 -3.66 16.06
N GLY A 77 -1.59 -3.73 15.23
CA GLY A 77 -1.62 -4.46 13.98
C GLY A 77 -2.80 -5.43 13.84
N GLY A 78 -2.89 -6.10 12.72
CA GLY A 78 -3.98 -7.03 12.40
C GLY A 78 -4.33 -7.02 10.92
N ARG A 79 -5.57 -7.46 10.60
CA ARG A 79 -6.09 -7.45 9.24
C ARG A 79 -7.15 -6.38 9.05
N VAL A 80 -6.96 -5.51 8.07
CA VAL A 80 -8.02 -4.65 7.54
C VAL A 80 -8.76 -5.44 6.49
N VAL A 81 -9.98 -5.83 6.78
CA VAL A 81 -10.76 -6.77 5.95
C VAL A 81 -11.60 -6.01 4.94
N ILE A 82 -11.38 -6.30 3.67
CA ILE A 82 -12.26 -5.93 2.55
C ILE A 82 -13.16 -7.13 2.30
N PRO A 83 -14.45 -7.09 2.69
CA PRO A 83 -15.35 -8.23 2.53
C PRO A 83 -15.73 -8.48 1.07
N GLU A 84 -16.40 -9.61 0.82
CA GLU A 84 -16.99 -9.92 -0.48
C GLU A 84 -17.84 -8.76 -1.02
N GLY A 85 -17.65 -8.45 -2.30
CA GLY A 85 -18.38 -7.40 -3.02
C GLY A 85 -17.48 -6.45 -3.77
N GLU A 86 -18.08 -5.47 -4.45
CA GLU A 86 -17.36 -4.41 -5.12
C GLU A 86 -17.29 -3.16 -4.25
N TRP A 87 -16.10 -2.55 -4.18
CA TRP A 87 -15.78 -1.42 -3.34
C TRP A 87 -15.00 -0.39 -4.14
N LEU A 88 -15.51 0.83 -4.26
CA LEU A 88 -14.85 1.93 -4.98
C LEU A 88 -14.06 2.79 -4.00
N THR A 89 -12.77 2.99 -4.27
CA THR A 89 -11.88 3.75 -3.39
C THR A 89 -10.95 4.68 -4.19
N GLY A 90 -10.45 5.70 -3.55
CA GLY A 90 -9.24 6.43 -3.93
C GLY A 90 -7.97 5.67 -3.51
N PRO A 91 -6.85 6.38 -3.33
CA PRO A 91 -5.60 5.77 -2.90
C PRO A 91 -5.70 5.22 -1.48
N ILE A 92 -5.04 4.09 -1.25
CA ILE A 92 -4.95 3.44 0.06
C ILE A 92 -3.53 3.62 0.60
N HIS A 93 -3.39 4.27 1.75
CA HIS A 93 -2.12 4.43 2.44
C HIS A 93 -2.03 3.46 3.61
N LEU A 94 -1.19 2.44 3.47
CA LEU A 94 -0.96 1.46 4.53
C LEU A 94 -0.08 2.04 5.64
N LYS A 95 -0.20 1.46 6.82
CA LYS A 95 0.62 1.75 7.99
C LYS A 95 1.34 0.50 8.48
N SER A 96 2.33 0.67 9.34
CA SER A 96 3.06 -0.45 9.93
C SER A 96 2.14 -1.44 10.65
N ASN A 97 2.46 -2.72 10.57
CA ASN A 97 1.75 -3.85 11.16
C ASN A 97 0.33 -4.09 10.60
N VAL A 98 0.01 -3.52 9.43
CA VAL A 98 -1.30 -3.66 8.79
C VAL A 98 -1.22 -4.65 7.63
N ASN A 99 -2.13 -5.62 7.63
CA ASN A 99 -2.40 -6.50 6.50
C ASN A 99 -3.73 -6.11 5.87
N LEU A 100 -3.71 -5.58 4.65
CA LEU A 100 -4.91 -5.37 3.84
C LEU A 100 -5.37 -6.73 3.32
N TYR A 101 -6.43 -7.26 3.90
CA TYR A 101 -6.94 -8.58 3.56
C TYR A 101 -8.14 -8.49 2.62
N LEU A 102 -7.96 -9.02 1.41
CA LEU A 102 -9.00 -9.10 0.39
C LEU A 102 -9.72 -10.43 0.50
N ALA A 103 -10.91 -10.45 1.09
CA ALA A 103 -11.69 -11.67 1.23
C ALA A 103 -12.03 -12.29 -0.15
N GLU A 104 -12.41 -13.55 -0.17
CA GLU A 104 -12.92 -14.19 -1.38
C GLU A 104 -14.11 -13.40 -1.93
N GLY A 105 -14.12 -13.16 -3.24
CA GLY A 105 -15.15 -12.36 -3.89
C GLY A 105 -15.05 -10.83 -3.66
N ALA A 106 -14.08 -10.35 -2.89
CA ALA A 106 -13.82 -8.91 -2.78
C ALA A 106 -13.19 -8.36 -4.06
N VAL A 107 -13.69 -7.22 -4.53
CA VAL A 107 -13.13 -6.48 -5.67
C VAL A 107 -12.95 -5.02 -5.27
N LEU A 108 -11.70 -4.59 -5.16
CA LEU A 108 -11.35 -3.19 -4.98
C LEU A 108 -11.23 -2.51 -6.35
N ARG A 109 -12.10 -1.53 -6.58
CA ARG A 109 -12.07 -0.62 -7.72
C ARG A 109 -11.42 0.68 -7.30
N PHE A 110 -10.45 1.14 -8.06
CA PHE A 110 -9.83 2.44 -7.82
C PHE A 110 -10.40 3.47 -8.78
N MET A 111 -10.65 4.67 -8.27
CA MET A 111 -11.14 5.79 -9.06
C MET A 111 -10.13 6.15 -10.16
N ASP A 112 -10.63 6.62 -11.29
CA ASP A 112 -9.83 7.01 -12.45
C ASP A 112 -9.75 8.54 -12.65
N ASN A 113 -10.03 9.32 -11.61
CA ASN A 113 -9.79 10.76 -11.63
C ASN A 113 -8.48 11.08 -10.91
N PRO A 114 -7.47 11.64 -11.60
CA PRO A 114 -6.17 11.95 -11.01
C PRO A 114 -6.22 12.85 -9.77
N SER A 115 -7.26 13.69 -9.63
CA SER A 115 -7.40 14.58 -8.46
C SER A 115 -7.55 13.83 -7.15
N HIS A 116 -8.08 12.60 -7.17
CA HIS A 116 -8.18 11.76 -5.96
C HIS A 116 -6.82 11.29 -5.45
N TYR A 117 -5.78 11.35 -6.31
CA TYR A 117 -4.42 10.90 -5.98
C TYR A 117 -3.51 12.06 -5.55
N LEU A 118 -4.13 13.18 -5.16
CA LEU A 118 -3.47 14.32 -4.53
C LEU A 118 -3.81 14.38 -3.02
N PRO A 119 -2.97 15.00 -2.19
CA PRO A 119 -1.70 15.67 -2.53
C PRO A 119 -0.64 14.70 -3.04
N ALA A 120 0.33 15.24 -3.80
CA ALA A 120 1.48 14.47 -4.28
C ALA A 120 2.25 13.84 -3.12
N VAL A 121 2.68 12.59 -3.31
CA VAL A 121 3.47 11.85 -2.31
C VAL A 121 4.88 11.59 -2.82
N MET A 122 5.80 11.33 -1.90
CA MET A 122 7.14 10.90 -2.21
C MET A 122 7.12 9.51 -2.85
N THR A 123 7.53 9.42 -4.09
CA THR A 123 7.55 8.20 -4.89
C THR A 123 8.78 8.19 -5.80
N SER A 124 8.81 7.32 -6.79
CA SER A 124 9.81 7.35 -7.84
C SER A 124 9.16 7.11 -9.20
N TRP A 125 9.82 7.57 -10.23
CA TRP A 125 9.51 7.27 -11.62
C TRP A 125 10.78 6.69 -12.28
N GLU A 126 10.70 5.44 -12.71
CA GLU A 126 11.84 4.74 -13.31
C GLU A 126 13.15 4.88 -12.49
N GLY A 127 13.03 4.77 -11.15
CA GLY A 127 14.16 4.89 -10.23
C GLY A 127 14.52 6.31 -9.79
N MET A 128 13.94 7.34 -10.39
CA MET A 128 14.15 8.74 -9.98
C MET A 128 13.13 9.15 -8.94
N GLU A 129 13.59 9.51 -7.77
CA GLU A 129 12.74 10.02 -6.70
C GLU A 129 12.11 11.37 -7.07
N CYS A 130 10.82 11.49 -6.79
CA CYS A 130 10.03 12.70 -7.03
C CYS A 130 8.74 12.70 -6.21
N TYR A 131 8.06 13.81 -6.16
CA TYR A 131 6.68 13.90 -5.69
C TYR A 131 5.73 13.79 -6.88
N ASN A 132 4.88 12.77 -6.87
CA ASN A 132 3.94 12.50 -7.94
C ASN A 132 2.57 12.10 -7.38
N TYR A 133 1.59 11.84 -8.23
CA TYR A 133 0.32 11.25 -7.83
C TYR A 133 0.55 10.05 -6.93
N SER A 134 -0.26 9.94 -5.85
CA SER A 134 -0.19 8.78 -4.97
C SER A 134 -0.35 7.49 -5.77
N PRO A 135 0.47 6.46 -5.52
CA PRO A 135 0.16 5.10 -5.95
C PRO A 135 -1.22 4.68 -5.44
N LEU A 136 -1.85 3.73 -6.13
CA LEU A 136 -3.19 3.28 -5.75
C LEU A 136 -3.17 2.58 -4.39
N ILE A 137 -2.13 1.78 -4.12
CA ILE A 137 -1.79 1.29 -2.78
C ILE A 137 -0.37 1.70 -2.47
N TYR A 138 -0.20 2.41 -1.37
CA TYR A 138 1.04 3.04 -0.99
C TYR A 138 1.43 2.72 0.46
N ALA A 139 2.72 2.46 0.68
CA ALA A 139 3.33 2.45 2.00
C ALA A 139 4.71 3.12 1.94
N PHE A 140 4.98 4.00 2.88
CA PHE A 140 6.23 4.72 2.98
C PHE A 140 6.83 4.57 4.39
N GLU A 141 8.07 4.07 4.45
CA GLU A 141 8.81 3.85 5.71
C GLU A 141 8.03 3.00 6.74
N CYS A 142 7.24 2.04 6.23
CA CYS A 142 6.44 1.16 7.07
C CYS A 142 7.16 -0.17 7.33
N LYS A 143 6.81 -0.82 8.45
CA LYS A 143 7.29 -2.16 8.81
C LYS A 143 6.13 -3.14 8.87
N ASN A 144 6.38 -4.40 8.44
CA ASN A 144 5.39 -5.46 8.51
C ASN A 144 4.09 -5.06 7.81
N VAL A 145 4.15 -4.78 6.52
CA VAL A 145 2.98 -4.44 5.70
C VAL A 145 2.64 -5.57 4.75
N ALA A 146 1.35 -5.83 4.60
CA ALA A 146 0.91 -6.89 3.69
C ALA A 146 -0.33 -6.51 2.89
N ILE A 147 -0.47 -7.20 1.74
CA ILE A 147 -1.74 -7.38 1.04
C ILE A 147 -1.90 -8.88 0.85
N THR A 148 -2.98 -9.46 1.37
CA THR A 148 -3.22 -10.90 1.30
C THR A 148 -4.69 -11.21 1.00
N GLY A 149 -5.00 -12.51 0.86
CA GLY A 149 -6.35 -12.97 0.57
C GLY A 149 -6.53 -13.38 -0.89
N THR A 150 -7.76 -13.72 -1.30
CA THR A 150 -8.05 -14.25 -2.65
C THR A 150 -8.89 -13.31 -3.50
N GLY A 151 -9.18 -12.11 -2.99
CA GLY A 151 -9.90 -11.05 -3.70
C GLY A 151 -9.10 -10.43 -4.84
N MET A 152 -9.56 -9.32 -5.35
CA MET A 152 -9.06 -8.72 -6.57
C MET A 152 -8.84 -7.20 -6.43
N LEU A 153 -7.73 -6.73 -6.96
CA LEU A 153 -7.49 -5.32 -7.27
C LEU A 153 -7.81 -5.09 -8.75
N SER A 154 -8.70 -4.15 -9.04
CA SER A 154 -9.16 -3.86 -10.40
C SER A 154 -9.44 -2.37 -10.58
N PRO A 155 -8.41 -1.55 -10.87
CA PRO A 155 -8.56 -0.12 -11.05
C PRO A 155 -9.42 0.19 -12.29
N LYS A 156 -10.15 1.31 -12.24
CA LYS A 156 -10.69 1.94 -13.44
C LYS A 156 -9.54 2.57 -14.21
N MET A 157 -9.55 2.40 -15.54
CA MET A 157 -8.39 2.72 -16.37
C MET A 157 -8.62 3.85 -17.38
N ASP A 158 -9.82 4.42 -17.44
CA ASP A 158 -10.20 5.29 -18.57
C ASP A 158 -9.35 6.57 -18.63
N CYS A 159 -9.05 7.19 -17.50
CA CYS A 159 -8.16 8.34 -17.49
C CYS A 159 -6.69 7.96 -17.78
N TRP A 160 -6.25 6.81 -17.25
CA TRP A 160 -4.85 6.39 -17.35
C TRP A 160 -4.49 5.93 -18.76
N LYS A 161 -5.41 5.28 -19.48
CA LYS A 161 -5.21 4.82 -20.86
C LYS A 161 -4.84 5.94 -21.83
N LYS A 162 -5.38 7.13 -21.62
CA LYS A 162 -5.04 8.32 -22.41
C LYS A 162 -3.55 8.67 -22.33
N TRP A 163 -2.89 8.32 -21.22
CA TRP A 163 -1.48 8.62 -20.99
C TRP A 163 -0.53 7.55 -21.54
N PHE A 164 -1.05 6.38 -21.93
CA PHE A 164 -0.25 5.32 -22.57
C PHE A 164 0.31 5.75 -23.91
N ALA A 165 -0.40 6.60 -24.66
CA ALA A 165 0.06 7.16 -25.92
C ALA A 165 1.26 8.12 -25.78
N ARG A 166 1.75 8.36 -24.56
CA ARG A 166 2.86 9.25 -24.24
C ARG A 166 2.68 10.64 -24.89
N PRO A 167 1.61 11.39 -24.58
CA PRO A 167 1.38 12.71 -25.15
C PRO A 167 2.57 13.63 -24.88
N LYS A 168 2.66 14.72 -25.65
CA LYS A 168 3.79 15.67 -25.55
C LYS A 168 4.04 16.13 -24.11
N ALA A 169 2.98 16.43 -23.35
CA ALA A 169 3.06 16.84 -21.94
C ALA A 169 3.75 15.76 -21.06
N HIS A 170 3.43 14.47 -21.28
CA HIS A 170 4.11 13.37 -20.61
C HIS A 170 5.61 13.33 -20.91
N MET A 171 5.97 13.46 -22.20
CA MET A 171 7.39 13.42 -22.62
C MET A 171 8.17 14.63 -22.11
N ASP A 172 7.54 15.79 -22.04
CA ASP A 172 8.16 17.00 -21.50
C ASP A 172 8.35 16.89 -19.98
N ALA A 173 7.36 16.35 -19.26
CA ALA A 173 7.45 16.08 -17.83
C ALA A 173 8.57 15.08 -17.50
N LEU A 174 8.67 14.01 -18.27
CA LEU A 174 9.72 13.01 -18.12
C LEU A 174 11.10 13.64 -18.32
N ARG A 175 11.29 14.38 -19.41
CA ARG A 175 12.54 15.11 -19.70
C ARG A 175 12.88 16.11 -18.58
N LYS A 176 11.86 16.81 -18.04
CA LYS A 176 12.03 17.71 -16.90
C LYS A 176 12.53 16.96 -15.68
N LEU A 177 11.93 15.79 -15.34
CA LEU A 177 12.36 14.98 -14.21
C LEU A 177 13.79 14.49 -14.37
N TYR A 178 14.17 13.96 -15.54
CA TYR A 178 15.56 13.57 -15.86
C TYR A 178 16.54 14.73 -15.67
N THR A 179 16.17 15.92 -16.17
CA THR A 179 17.01 17.10 -16.03
C THR A 179 17.18 17.54 -14.59
N MET A 180 16.11 17.49 -13.79
CA MET A 180 16.18 17.82 -12.37
C MET A 180 17.03 16.79 -11.60
N ALA A 181 16.86 15.49 -11.89
CA ALA A 181 17.63 14.42 -11.26
C ALA A 181 19.13 14.54 -11.60
N SER A 182 19.48 14.76 -12.89
CA SER A 182 20.88 14.87 -13.33
C SER A 182 21.60 16.13 -12.81
N LYS A 183 20.86 17.11 -12.33
CA LYS A 183 21.38 18.35 -11.73
C LYS A 183 21.28 18.36 -10.21
N ASP A 184 21.04 17.22 -9.60
CA ASP A 184 20.88 17.06 -8.14
C ASP A 184 19.88 18.05 -7.51
N VAL A 185 18.83 18.41 -8.25
CA VAL A 185 17.74 19.21 -7.68
C VAL A 185 17.12 18.43 -6.51
N PRO A 186 16.96 19.02 -5.32
CA PRO A 186 16.37 18.34 -4.17
C PRO A 186 15.03 17.67 -4.52
N VAL A 187 14.79 16.46 -3.97
CA VAL A 187 13.62 15.62 -4.31
C VAL A 187 12.31 16.35 -4.04
N GLU A 188 12.26 17.15 -2.97
CA GLU A 188 11.07 17.94 -2.58
C GLU A 188 10.68 18.98 -3.64
N LYS A 189 11.63 19.40 -4.47
CA LYS A 189 11.40 20.31 -5.60
C LYS A 189 11.02 19.60 -6.90
N ARG A 190 11.16 18.27 -6.96
CA ARG A 190 10.77 17.46 -8.12
C ARG A 190 9.28 17.15 -8.10
N GLN A 191 8.45 18.21 -8.20
CA GLN A 191 7.00 18.12 -8.16
C GLN A 191 6.45 17.75 -9.55
N MET A 192 5.94 16.52 -9.68
CA MET A 192 5.51 15.96 -10.98
C MET A 192 4.00 15.85 -11.11
N ALA A 193 3.23 15.83 -10.03
CA ALA A 193 1.77 15.82 -10.05
C ALA A 193 1.20 17.25 -10.20
N VAL A 194 1.68 17.97 -11.21
CA VAL A 194 1.29 19.37 -11.47
C VAL A 194 0.96 19.57 -12.96
N GLY A 195 -0.07 20.38 -13.22
CA GLY A 195 -0.49 20.69 -14.57
C GLY A 195 -0.83 19.44 -15.40
N GLU A 196 -0.32 19.35 -16.61
CA GLU A 196 -0.57 18.25 -17.56
C GLU A 196 0.59 17.23 -17.59
N ASN A 197 1.32 17.04 -16.52
CA ASN A 197 2.52 16.22 -16.52
C ASN A 197 2.28 14.72 -16.75
N HIS A 198 1.09 14.21 -16.63
CA HIS A 198 0.66 12.86 -17.04
C HIS A 198 1.64 11.72 -16.65
N LEU A 199 2.35 11.83 -15.52
CA LEU A 199 3.14 10.73 -15.00
C LEU A 199 2.24 9.81 -14.16
N ARG A 200 1.92 8.66 -14.73
CA ARG A 200 0.96 7.69 -14.13
C ARG A 200 1.47 7.16 -12.79
N PRO A 201 0.60 6.97 -11.79
CA PRO A 201 0.99 6.33 -10.53
C PRO A 201 1.19 4.82 -10.69
N HIS A 202 2.00 4.23 -9.83
CA HIS A 202 2.08 2.77 -9.67
C HIS A 202 0.76 2.21 -9.12
N LEU A 203 0.47 0.93 -9.36
CA LEU A 203 -0.65 0.27 -8.69
C LEU A 203 -0.30 0.03 -7.21
N ILE A 204 0.77 -0.73 -6.94
CA ILE A 204 1.27 -0.98 -5.60
C ILE A 204 2.69 -0.40 -5.52
N HIS A 205 2.92 0.49 -4.56
CA HIS A 205 4.24 1.05 -4.32
C HIS A 205 4.59 1.02 -2.83
N PHE A 206 5.54 0.19 -2.49
CA PHE A 206 6.16 0.16 -1.17
C PHE A 206 7.53 0.80 -1.26
N ASN A 207 7.71 1.87 -0.49
CA ASN A 207 8.91 2.70 -0.54
C ASN A 207 9.57 2.69 0.86
N ARG A 208 10.82 2.23 0.93
CA ARG A 208 11.60 2.11 2.17
C ARG A 208 10.91 1.29 3.27
N CYS A 209 10.17 0.26 2.87
CA CYS A 209 9.48 -0.62 3.82
C CYS A 209 10.32 -1.82 4.24
N GLU A 210 10.02 -2.36 5.42
CA GLU A 210 10.64 -3.58 5.95
C GLU A 210 9.59 -4.70 6.10
N ASN A 211 9.95 -5.95 5.75
CA ASN A 211 9.08 -7.13 5.88
C ASN A 211 7.74 -6.97 5.13
N VAL A 212 7.79 -6.93 3.82
CA VAL A 212 6.62 -6.81 2.94
C VAL A 212 6.10 -8.19 2.58
N LEU A 213 4.77 -8.38 2.60
CA LEU A 213 4.12 -9.62 2.14
C LEU A 213 3.03 -9.31 1.12
N LEU A 214 3.14 -9.90 -0.07
CA LEU A 214 2.08 -9.92 -1.08
C LEU A 214 1.73 -11.39 -1.36
N ASP A 215 0.49 -11.80 -1.08
CA ASP A 215 0.12 -13.23 -1.14
C ASP A 215 -1.31 -13.46 -1.61
N SER A 216 -1.46 -14.30 -2.64
CA SER A 216 -2.68 -15.00 -3.07
C SER A 216 -3.78 -14.15 -3.73
N PHE A 217 -3.67 -12.84 -3.83
CA PHE A 217 -4.68 -11.99 -4.47
C PHE A 217 -4.50 -11.87 -5.98
N LYS A 218 -5.53 -11.33 -6.63
CA LYS A 218 -5.57 -11.12 -8.08
C LYS A 218 -5.39 -9.65 -8.41
N ILE A 219 -4.69 -9.37 -9.51
CA ILE A 219 -4.55 -8.02 -10.07
C ILE A 219 -5.08 -8.05 -11.50
N ARG A 220 -5.91 -7.05 -11.82
CA ARG A 220 -6.44 -6.82 -13.17
C ARG A 220 -6.21 -5.37 -13.52
N GLU A 221 -5.37 -5.12 -14.49
CA GLU A 221 -4.93 -3.82 -14.97
C GLU A 221 -4.02 -3.06 -13.96
N SER A 222 -3.23 -2.14 -14.51
CA SER A 222 -2.37 -1.24 -13.75
C SER A 222 -2.13 0.05 -14.53
N PRO A 223 -2.13 1.22 -13.87
CA PRO A 223 -1.82 2.48 -14.56
C PRO A 223 -0.37 2.57 -15.03
N PHE A 224 0.56 2.01 -14.25
CA PHE A 224 2.00 1.99 -14.52
C PHE A 224 2.59 0.68 -13.98
N TRP A 225 3.72 0.68 -13.29
CA TRP A 225 4.25 -0.54 -12.70
C TRP A 225 3.27 -1.16 -11.72
N THR A 226 3.05 -2.44 -11.88
CA THR A 226 2.02 -3.18 -11.14
C THR A 226 2.43 -3.36 -9.68
N ILE A 227 3.68 -3.79 -9.44
CA ILE A 227 4.26 -3.96 -8.11
C ILE A 227 5.63 -3.29 -8.11
N HIS A 228 5.78 -2.26 -7.32
CA HIS A 228 7.03 -1.53 -7.20
C HIS A 228 7.50 -1.49 -5.75
N MET A 229 8.48 -2.32 -5.43
CA MET A 229 9.14 -2.36 -4.13
C MET A 229 10.45 -1.58 -4.24
N TYR A 230 10.45 -0.34 -3.75
CA TYR A 230 11.58 0.56 -3.87
C TYR A 230 12.32 0.71 -2.54
N MET A 231 13.62 0.37 -2.54
CA MET A 231 14.49 0.39 -1.34
C MET A 231 13.90 -0.37 -0.13
N CYS A 232 13.13 -1.42 -0.38
CA CYS A 232 12.57 -2.26 0.67
C CYS A 232 13.59 -3.27 1.18
N ASN A 233 13.48 -3.64 2.46
CA ASN A 233 14.29 -4.66 3.11
C ASN A 233 13.43 -5.84 3.56
N GLY A 234 13.64 -7.01 2.94
CA GLY A 234 12.83 -8.20 3.18
C GLY A 234 11.45 -8.13 2.55
N GLY A 235 11.14 -9.10 1.73
CA GLY A 235 9.84 -9.17 1.06
C GLY A 235 9.55 -10.56 0.56
N ILE A 236 8.27 -10.93 0.61
CA ILE A 236 7.73 -12.17 0.06
C ILE A 236 6.61 -11.80 -0.90
N VAL A 237 6.76 -12.23 -2.15
CA VAL A 237 5.72 -12.10 -3.18
C VAL A 237 5.45 -13.49 -3.71
N ARG A 238 4.22 -13.99 -3.53
CA ARG A 238 3.86 -15.36 -3.93
C ARG A 238 2.40 -15.51 -4.28
N ASN A 239 2.07 -16.52 -5.08
CA ASN A 239 0.71 -16.97 -5.38
C ASN A 239 -0.18 -15.86 -6.01
N LEU A 240 0.39 -14.89 -6.69
CA LEU A 240 -0.38 -13.82 -7.32
C LEU A 240 -0.87 -14.24 -8.70
N ASP A 241 -2.08 -13.82 -9.07
CA ASP A 241 -2.61 -13.89 -10.44
C ASP A 241 -2.67 -12.48 -11.03
N VAL A 242 -1.65 -12.11 -11.80
CA VAL A 242 -1.49 -10.78 -12.38
C VAL A 242 -1.84 -10.80 -13.87
N LYS A 243 -2.78 -9.94 -14.28
CA LYS A 243 -3.16 -9.73 -15.69
C LYS A 243 -3.30 -8.23 -15.94
N ALA A 244 -2.29 -7.63 -16.48
CA ALA A 244 -2.32 -6.28 -17.03
C ALA A 244 -2.39 -6.36 -18.56
N HIS A 245 -3.30 -5.61 -19.18
CA HIS A 245 -3.53 -5.63 -20.62
C HIS A 245 -3.09 -4.33 -21.27
N GLY A 246 -2.80 -4.38 -22.55
CA GLY A 246 -2.48 -3.22 -23.36
C GLY A 246 -0.99 -2.85 -23.34
N HIS A 247 -0.69 -1.56 -23.25
CA HIS A 247 0.68 -1.04 -23.41
C HIS A 247 1.53 -1.10 -22.14
N ASN A 248 1.00 -1.67 -21.08
CA ASN A 248 1.75 -1.85 -19.84
C ASN A 248 2.27 -3.29 -19.79
N ASN A 249 3.47 -3.49 -20.29
CA ASN A 249 4.17 -4.78 -20.34
C ASN A 249 5.18 -4.96 -19.18
N GLU A 250 5.08 -4.13 -18.15
CA GLU A 250 5.99 -4.11 -17.01
C GLU A 250 5.40 -4.84 -15.79
N SER A 251 4.63 -5.88 -16.03
CA SER A 251 4.01 -6.71 -14.99
C SER A 251 4.64 -8.08 -14.89
#